data_b8555f7c4103b90b9a8262339e41935e
#
_entry.id   b8555f7c4103b90b9a8262339e41935e
#
_cell.length_a   1.000
_cell.length_b   1.000
_cell.length_c   1.000
_cell.angle_alpha   90.00
_cell.angle_beta   90.00
_cell.angle_gamma   90.00
#
_symmetry.space_group_name_H-M   'P 1'
#
loop_
_entity.id
_entity.type
_entity.pdbx_description
1 polymer ?
#
loop_
_entity_poly.entity_id
_entity_poly.type
_entity_poly.pdbx_seq_one_letter_code
_entity_poly.pdbx_strand_id
1 'polypeptide(L)'
;TNDTVLAFAAGEILDSAHFEALEQGLTEAMQHLAQSIARDGEGATCLIEVQVEGADDEPSALRVARTICGSSLVKTAVHGRDPNWGRIVAAAGRSGVPFDPEQVALWIGSHQLMQGGQPLPFDRDVASAALREPTVQIRLRLGAGPSQGRAWGCDLSDQYVRINADYTT
;
A
#
# COMPACT_ATOMS: atom_id res chain seq x y z
N THR A 1 -3.64 -15.60 -10.61
CA THR A 1 -2.24 -15.22 -10.90
C THR A 1 -1.99 -14.84 -12.36
N ASN A 2 -2.98 -14.91 -13.23
CA ASN A 2 -2.87 -14.58 -14.64
C ASN A 2 -3.77 -13.42 -15.02
N ASP A 3 -3.79 -12.37 -14.18
CA ASP A 3 -4.53 -11.16 -14.48
C ASP A 3 -3.98 -10.53 -15.76
N THR A 4 -4.87 -10.26 -16.70
CA THR A 4 -4.51 -9.72 -18.00
C THR A 4 -5.30 -8.44 -18.25
N VAL A 5 -4.60 -7.38 -18.61
CA VAL A 5 -5.21 -6.13 -19.07
C VAL A 5 -4.96 -5.99 -20.56
N LEU A 6 -6.04 -5.84 -21.33
CA LEU A 6 -5.98 -5.63 -22.77
C LEU A 6 -6.57 -4.26 -23.10
N ALA A 7 -5.82 -3.45 -23.83
CA ALA A 7 -6.29 -2.17 -24.34
C ALA A 7 -6.28 -2.17 -25.87
N PHE A 8 -7.40 -1.86 -26.47
CA PHE A 8 -7.55 -1.75 -27.93
C PHE A 8 -7.88 -0.31 -28.26
N ALA A 9 -7.08 0.30 -29.12
CA ALA A 9 -7.34 1.62 -29.67
C ALA A 9 -7.69 1.48 -31.15
N ALA A 10 -8.93 1.83 -31.50
CA ALA A 10 -9.39 1.85 -32.89
C ALA A 10 -10.27 3.09 -33.04
N GLY A 11 -9.81 4.11 -33.74
CA GLY A 11 -10.58 5.30 -33.95
C GLY A 11 -9.77 6.53 -34.30
N GLU A 12 -10.44 7.66 -34.34
CA GLU A 12 -9.83 8.96 -34.64
C GLU A 12 -9.03 9.50 -33.46
N ILE A 13 -8.10 10.41 -33.73
CA ILE A 13 -7.33 11.11 -32.69
C ILE A 13 -8.29 12.01 -31.91
N LEU A 14 -8.33 11.83 -30.59
CA LEU A 14 -9.10 12.65 -29.67
C LEU A 14 -8.47 14.04 -29.52
N ASP A 15 -9.28 15.06 -29.33
CA ASP A 15 -8.79 16.34 -28.84
C ASP A 15 -8.24 16.22 -27.39
N SER A 16 -7.54 17.25 -26.94
CA SER A 16 -6.86 17.22 -25.62
C SER A 16 -7.83 17.00 -24.45
N ALA A 17 -9.02 17.60 -24.50
CA ALA A 17 -9.99 17.49 -23.41
C ALA A 17 -10.57 16.06 -23.32
N HIS A 18 -10.89 15.44 -24.46
CA HIS A 18 -11.33 14.06 -24.49
C HIS A 18 -10.21 13.08 -24.10
N PHE A 19 -8.96 13.40 -24.46
CA PHE A 19 -7.82 12.59 -24.07
C PHE A 19 -7.58 12.64 -22.55
N GLU A 20 -7.62 13.83 -21.93
CA GLU A 20 -7.52 13.98 -20.48
C GLU A 20 -8.63 13.24 -19.73
N ALA A 21 -9.87 13.34 -20.22
CA ALA A 21 -11.00 12.61 -19.63
C ALA A 21 -10.85 11.10 -19.75
N LEU A 22 -10.32 10.60 -20.89
CA LEU A 22 -10.02 9.19 -21.08
C LEU A 22 -8.92 8.71 -20.14
N GLU A 23 -7.84 9.47 -20.02
CA GLU A 23 -6.72 9.16 -19.10
C GLU A 23 -7.18 9.08 -17.66
N GLN A 24 -7.99 10.05 -17.21
CA GLN A 24 -8.56 10.04 -15.88
C GLN A 24 -9.47 8.82 -15.65
N GLY A 25 -10.41 8.57 -16.56
CA GLY A 25 -11.34 7.43 -16.44
C GLY A 25 -10.61 6.08 -16.46
N LEU A 26 -9.57 5.94 -17.30
CA LEU A 26 -8.75 4.74 -17.33
C LEU A 26 -7.97 4.58 -16.02
N THR A 27 -7.39 5.65 -15.50
CA THR A 27 -6.67 5.63 -14.23
C THR A 27 -7.58 5.20 -13.08
N GLU A 28 -8.77 5.76 -12.98
CA GLU A 28 -9.76 5.39 -11.96
C GLU A 28 -10.18 3.92 -12.08
N ALA A 29 -10.43 3.44 -13.30
CA ALA A 29 -10.78 2.04 -13.55
C ALA A 29 -9.63 1.09 -13.14
N MET A 30 -8.39 1.42 -13.50
CA MET A 30 -7.21 0.62 -13.16
C MET A 30 -6.95 0.60 -11.64
N GLN A 31 -7.14 1.73 -10.95
CA GLN A 31 -7.03 1.79 -9.49
C GLN A 31 -8.11 0.92 -8.83
N HIS A 32 -9.36 0.99 -9.31
CA HIS A 32 -10.44 0.14 -8.81
C HIS A 32 -10.14 -1.34 -8.98
N LEU A 33 -9.65 -1.74 -10.16
CA LEU A 33 -9.25 -3.13 -10.43
C LEU A 33 -8.09 -3.59 -9.54
N ALA A 34 -7.07 -2.75 -9.37
CA ALA A 34 -5.94 -3.07 -8.49
C ALA A 34 -6.37 -3.29 -7.02
N GLN A 35 -7.31 -2.45 -6.53
CA GLN A 35 -7.89 -2.64 -5.19
C GLN A 35 -8.72 -3.92 -5.10
N SER A 36 -9.50 -4.23 -6.14
CA SER A 36 -10.34 -5.43 -6.19
C SER A 36 -9.49 -6.70 -6.17
N ILE A 37 -8.43 -6.76 -6.98
CA ILE A 37 -7.46 -7.87 -6.99
C ILE A 37 -6.81 -8.04 -5.61
N ALA A 38 -6.36 -6.93 -5.00
CA ALA A 38 -5.73 -7.00 -3.69
C ALA A 38 -6.72 -7.45 -2.60
N ARG A 39 -7.99 -7.05 -2.69
CA ARG A 39 -9.04 -7.42 -1.73
C ARG A 39 -9.45 -8.88 -1.86
N ASP A 40 -9.38 -9.44 -3.06
CA ASP A 40 -9.73 -10.83 -3.38
C ASP A 40 -8.55 -11.81 -3.18
N GLY A 41 -7.51 -11.39 -2.49
CA GLY A 41 -6.37 -12.25 -2.16
C GLY A 41 -6.80 -13.47 -1.34
N GLU A 42 -6.21 -14.64 -1.62
CA GLU A 42 -6.53 -15.88 -0.94
C GLU A 42 -6.40 -15.76 0.59
N GLY A 43 -7.50 -16.02 1.30
CA GLY A 43 -7.55 -15.91 2.76
C GLY A 43 -7.43 -14.48 3.32
N ALA A 44 -7.55 -13.46 2.48
CA ALA A 44 -7.51 -12.06 2.90
C ALA A 44 -8.70 -11.71 3.82
N THR A 45 -8.44 -10.91 4.86
CA THR A 45 -9.48 -10.40 5.76
C THR A 45 -9.68 -8.89 5.63
N CYS A 46 -8.70 -8.16 5.09
CA CYS A 46 -8.78 -6.73 4.84
C CYS A 46 -7.89 -6.30 3.68
N LEU A 47 -8.25 -5.17 3.07
CA LEU A 47 -7.39 -4.45 2.13
C LEU A 47 -6.36 -3.62 2.92
N ILE A 48 -5.11 -3.63 2.47
CA ILE A 48 -4.08 -2.73 2.96
C ILE A 48 -3.82 -1.69 1.87
N GLU A 49 -4.01 -0.43 2.21
CA GLU A 49 -3.62 0.70 1.36
C GLU A 49 -2.38 1.36 1.97
N VAL A 50 -1.30 1.44 1.19
CA VAL A 50 -0.07 2.13 1.58
C VAL A 50 0.10 3.36 0.72
N GLN A 51 0.12 4.53 1.35
CA GLN A 51 0.45 5.82 0.73
C GLN A 51 1.83 6.25 1.19
N VAL A 52 2.71 6.54 0.25
CA VAL A 52 4.04 7.08 0.49
C VAL A 52 4.09 8.50 -0.06
N GLU A 53 4.57 9.44 0.75
CA GLU A 53 4.67 10.88 0.45
C GLU A 53 6.10 11.35 0.67
N GLY A 54 6.45 12.49 0.06
CA GLY A 54 7.72 13.15 0.31
C GLY A 54 8.93 12.45 -0.33
N ALA A 55 8.72 11.67 -1.38
CA ALA A 55 9.77 11.10 -2.20
C ALA A 55 10.26 12.08 -3.26
N ASP A 56 11.46 11.87 -3.77
CA ASP A 56 12.05 12.70 -4.83
C ASP A 56 11.30 12.54 -6.17
N ASP A 57 10.83 11.32 -6.46
CA ASP A 57 10.07 10.98 -7.66
C ASP A 57 8.96 9.95 -7.38
N GLU A 58 7.98 9.87 -8.27
CA GLU A 58 6.86 8.95 -8.17
C GLU A 58 7.29 7.47 -8.25
N PRO A 59 8.20 7.04 -9.15
CA PRO A 59 8.69 5.67 -9.16
C PRO A 59 9.28 5.22 -7.83
N SER A 60 10.00 6.10 -7.14
CA SER A 60 10.56 5.85 -5.81
C SER A 60 9.45 5.69 -4.77
N ALA A 61 8.46 6.60 -4.74
CA ALA A 61 7.31 6.48 -3.86
C ALA A 61 6.54 5.17 -4.07
N LEU A 62 6.26 4.81 -5.32
CA LEU A 62 5.59 3.56 -5.69
C LEU A 62 6.40 2.32 -5.27
N ARG A 63 7.72 2.34 -5.43
CA ARG A 63 8.61 1.24 -5.04
C ARG A 63 8.55 1.00 -3.53
N VAL A 64 8.62 2.06 -2.73
CA VAL A 64 8.49 1.96 -1.27
C VAL A 64 7.11 1.42 -0.88
N ALA A 65 6.04 1.97 -1.45
CA ALA A 65 4.68 1.55 -1.16
C ALA A 65 4.46 0.06 -1.48
N ARG A 66 4.89 -0.40 -2.66
CA ARG A 66 4.82 -1.81 -3.07
C ARG A 66 5.65 -2.72 -2.15
N THR A 67 6.83 -2.27 -1.72
CA THR A 67 7.69 -3.05 -0.81
C THR A 67 7.04 -3.24 0.55
N ILE A 68 6.35 -2.22 1.06
CA ILE A 68 5.58 -2.31 2.31
C ILE A 68 4.41 -3.27 2.14
N CYS A 69 3.59 -3.12 1.08
CA CYS A 69 2.47 -4.01 0.77
C CYS A 69 2.88 -5.47 0.60
N GLY A 70 4.05 -5.72 -0.01
CA GLY A 70 4.60 -7.07 -0.24
C GLY A 70 5.31 -7.68 0.96
N SER A 71 5.46 -6.94 2.08
CA SER A 71 6.16 -7.44 3.27
C SER A 71 5.29 -8.41 4.07
N SER A 72 5.67 -9.69 4.12
CA SER A 72 4.96 -10.69 4.94
C SER A 72 4.90 -10.29 6.42
N LEU A 73 5.93 -9.63 6.95
CA LEU A 73 5.92 -9.15 8.33
C LEU A 73 4.92 -8.01 8.56
N VAL A 74 4.74 -7.11 7.59
CA VAL A 74 3.70 -6.06 7.67
C VAL A 74 2.32 -6.69 7.54
N LYS A 75 2.11 -7.56 6.54
CA LYS A 75 0.84 -8.23 6.29
C LYS A 75 0.38 -9.04 7.51
N THR A 76 1.29 -9.76 8.18
CA THR A 76 0.96 -10.52 9.41
C THR A 76 0.74 -9.61 10.62
N ALA A 77 1.43 -8.46 10.72
CA ALA A 77 1.15 -7.48 11.77
C ALA A 77 -0.26 -6.89 11.62
N VAL A 78 -0.67 -6.56 10.39
CA VAL A 78 -2.03 -6.09 10.11
C VAL A 78 -3.05 -7.16 10.48
N HIS A 79 -2.86 -8.40 10.06
CA HIS A 79 -3.73 -9.53 10.42
C HIS A 79 -3.87 -9.69 11.94
N GLY A 80 -2.74 -9.65 12.65
CA GLY A 80 -2.67 -9.76 14.10
C GLY A 80 -3.10 -8.49 14.84
N ARG A 81 -3.50 -7.42 14.13
CA ARG A 81 -3.89 -6.13 14.70
C ARG A 81 -2.80 -5.52 15.58
N ASP A 82 -1.54 -5.75 15.19
CA ASP A 82 -0.35 -5.19 15.83
C ASP A 82 0.08 -3.91 15.11
N PRO A 83 -0.03 -2.72 15.72
CA PRO A 83 0.39 -1.46 15.12
C PRO A 83 1.92 -1.34 15.13
N ASN A 84 2.57 -2.26 14.40
CA ASN A 84 4.00 -2.46 14.38
C ASN A 84 4.69 -1.51 13.40
N TRP A 85 4.92 -0.27 13.82
CA TRP A 85 5.62 0.74 13.04
C TRP A 85 7.02 0.28 12.61
N GLY A 86 7.71 -0.51 13.45
CA GLY A 86 9.07 -1.01 13.15
C GLY A 86 9.10 -1.92 11.92
N ARG A 87 8.11 -2.80 11.73
CA ARG A 87 8.00 -3.65 10.54
C ARG A 87 7.73 -2.83 9.27
N ILE A 88 6.94 -1.77 9.38
CA ILE A 88 6.63 -0.88 8.24
C ILE A 88 7.88 -0.14 7.81
N VAL A 89 8.62 0.48 8.76
CA VAL A 89 9.85 1.21 8.46
C VAL A 89 10.96 0.28 7.95
N ALA A 90 11.09 -0.93 8.53
CA ALA A 90 12.03 -1.93 8.04
C ALA A 90 11.72 -2.37 6.61
N ALA A 91 10.44 -2.51 6.26
CA ALA A 91 10.02 -2.80 4.89
C ALA A 91 10.36 -1.64 3.95
N ALA A 92 10.12 -0.39 4.36
CA ALA A 92 10.51 0.80 3.59
C ALA A 92 12.03 0.84 3.34
N GLY A 93 12.85 0.60 4.36
CA GLY A 93 14.32 0.56 4.25
C GLY A 93 14.83 -0.51 3.29
N ARG A 94 14.08 -1.60 3.11
CA ARG A 94 14.41 -2.67 2.14
C ARG A 94 14.05 -2.35 0.70
N SER A 95 13.37 -1.24 0.43
CA SER A 95 12.93 -0.87 -0.92
C SER A 95 14.06 -0.59 -1.90
N GLY A 96 15.27 -0.30 -1.39
CA GLY A 96 16.40 0.17 -2.20
C GLY A 96 16.30 1.64 -2.61
N VAL A 97 15.28 2.36 -2.12
CA VAL A 97 15.15 3.81 -2.29
C VAL A 97 15.87 4.48 -1.12
N PRO A 98 16.83 5.37 -1.38
CA PRO A 98 17.48 6.14 -0.31
C PRO A 98 16.50 7.17 0.25
N PHE A 99 16.47 7.31 1.56
CA PHE A 99 15.77 8.38 2.27
C PHE A 99 16.45 8.61 3.62
N ASP A 100 16.22 9.79 4.18
CA ASP A 100 16.76 10.17 5.49
C ASP A 100 15.83 9.63 6.59
N PRO A 101 16.30 8.67 7.42
CA PRO A 101 15.48 8.12 8.49
C PRO A 101 15.00 9.18 9.50
N GLU A 102 15.75 10.28 9.69
CA GLU A 102 15.39 11.34 10.64
C GLU A 102 14.21 12.21 10.16
N GLN A 103 13.82 12.09 8.88
CA GLN A 103 12.66 12.79 8.33
C GLN A 103 11.39 11.94 8.28
N VAL A 104 11.50 10.64 8.59
CA VAL A 104 10.39 9.71 8.46
C VAL A 104 9.28 10.02 9.45
N ALA A 105 8.04 10.03 8.93
CA ALA A 105 6.83 10.07 9.74
C ALA A 105 5.85 8.99 9.27
N LEU A 106 5.11 8.36 10.20
CA LEU A 106 4.26 7.22 9.93
C LEU A 106 2.92 7.35 10.64
N TRP A 107 1.85 6.98 9.93
CA TRP A 107 0.49 6.89 10.45
C TRP A 107 -0.13 5.54 10.11
N ILE A 108 -1.01 5.05 11.00
CA ILE A 108 -1.97 3.98 10.75
C ILE A 108 -3.36 4.58 10.95
N GLY A 109 -4.18 4.61 9.89
CA GLY A 109 -5.40 5.39 9.88
C GLY A 109 -5.11 6.87 10.16
N SER A 110 -5.81 7.45 11.13
CA SER A 110 -5.58 8.83 11.61
C SER A 110 -4.48 8.96 12.67
N HIS A 111 -3.93 7.83 13.17
CA HIS A 111 -3.02 7.82 14.32
C HIS A 111 -1.56 7.90 13.89
N GLN A 112 -0.89 8.94 14.33
CA GLN A 112 0.54 9.11 14.08
C GLN A 112 1.36 8.30 15.09
N LEU A 113 2.21 7.41 14.59
CA LEU A 113 3.04 6.51 15.40
C LEU A 113 4.50 6.92 15.43
N MET A 114 4.93 7.71 14.42
CA MET A 114 6.33 8.14 14.30
C MET A 114 6.41 9.54 13.70
N GLN A 115 7.39 10.31 14.18
CA GLN A 115 7.73 11.63 13.65
C GLN A 115 9.24 11.84 13.75
N GLY A 116 9.85 12.38 12.69
CA GLY A 116 11.29 12.68 12.68
C GLY A 116 12.15 11.44 12.98
N GLY A 117 11.77 10.28 12.43
CA GLY A 117 12.48 9.03 12.67
C GLY A 117 12.32 8.42 14.07
N GLN A 118 11.57 9.09 14.96
CA GLN A 118 11.39 8.65 16.34
C GLN A 118 9.95 8.18 16.59
N PRO A 119 9.75 7.08 17.34
CA PRO A 119 8.41 6.67 17.72
C PRO A 119 7.78 7.70 18.67
N LEU A 120 6.50 7.95 18.47
CA LEU A 120 5.69 8.76 19.37
C LEU A 120 5.01 7.88 20.41
N PRO A 121 4.71 8.41 21.60
CA PRO A 121 3.76 7.77 22.50
C PRO A 121 2.39 7.68 21.82
N PHE A 122 1.79 6.51 21.78
CA PHE A 122 0.45 6.30 21.24
C PHE A 122 -0.32 5.28 22.08
N ASP A 123 -1.64 5.39 22.07
CA ASP A 123 -2.53 4.40 22.64
C ASP A 123 -2.57 3.18 21.71
N ARG A 124 -2.08 2.05 22.22
CA ARG A 124 -1.98 0.81 21.45
C ARG A 124 -3.33 0.24 21.06
N ASP A 125 -4.33 0.36 21.94
CA ASP A 125 -5.67 -0.17 21.70
C ASP A 125 -6.38 0.64 20.62
N VAL A 126 -6.21 1.96 20.65
CA VAL A 126 -6.75 2.87 19.63
C VAL A 126 -6.08 2.63 18.26
N ALA A 127 -4.75 2.52 18.22
CA ALA A 127 -4.03 2.20 17.00
C ALA A 127 -4.37 0.80 16.45
N SER A 128 -4.56 -0.19 17.34
CA SER A 128 -5.02 -1.53 16.99
C SER A 128 -6.44 -1.55 16.45
N ALA A 129 -7.31 -0.65 16.90
CA ALA A 129 -8.67 -0.53 16.37
C ALA A 129 -8.66 -0.10 14.90
N ALA A 130 -7.74 0.78 14.48
CA ALA A 130 -7.59 1.18 13.08
C ALA A 130 -7.18 0.03 12.16
N LEU A 131 -6.59 -1.04 12.70
CA LEU A 131 -6.24 -2.26 11.96
C LEU A 131 -7.42 -3.27 11.84
N ARG A 132 -8.60 -2.93 12.35
CA ARG A 132 -9.83 -3.73 12.20
C ARG A 132 -10.72 -3.25 11.07
N GLU A 133 -10.37 -2.14 10.46
CA GLU A 133 -11.15 -1.59 9.36
C GLU A 133 -11.06 -2.49 8.11
N PRO A 134 -12.12 -2.54 7.28
CA PRO A 134 -12.11 -3.29 6.02
C PRO A 134 -11.01 -2.83 5.05
N THR A 135 -10.56 -1.59 5.20
CA THR A 135 -9.40 -1.01 4.52
C THR A 135 -8.47 -0.38 5.56
N VAL A 136 -7.33 -1.01 5.74
CA VAL A 136 -6.28 -0.51 6.64
C VAL A 136 -5.41 0.48 5.88
N GLN A 137 -5.40 1.73 6.33
CA GLN A 137 -4.59 2.79 5.74
C GLN A 137 -3.27 2.95 6.48
N ILE A 138 -2.16 2.85 5.74
CA ILE A 138 -0.81 3.11 6.20
C ILE A 138 -0.27 4.29 5.39
N ARG A 139 0.12 5.37 6.05
CA ARG A 139 0.73 6.51 5.40
C ARG A 139 2.14 6.71 5.93
N LEU A 140 3.11 6.74 5.01
CA LEU A 140 4.53 6.96 5.30
C LEU A 140 5.00 8.20 4.57
N ARG A 141 5.58 9.15 5.30
CA ARG A 141 6.30 10.29 4.73
C ARG A 141 7.79 10.03 4.84
N LEU A 142 8.49 10.11 3.71
CA LEU A 142 9.95 9.87 3.65
C LEU A 142 10.77 11.14 3.90
N GLY A 143 10.24 12.29 3.48
CA GLY A 143 10.92 13.57 3.54
C GLY A 143 10.05 14.70 3.04
N ALA A 144 10.67 15.70 2.40
CA ALA A 144 10.02 16.88 1.84
C ALA A 144 9.96 16.88 0.29
N GLY A 145 10.22 15.76 -0.36
CA GLY A 145 10.14 15.63 -1.81
C GLY A 145 8.71 15.87 -2.33
N PRO A 146 8.56 16.24 -3.61
CA PRO A 146 7.26 16.64 -4.17
C PRO A 146 6.35 15.45 -4.54
N SER A 147 6.88 14.25 -4.54
CA SER A 147 6.20 13.11 -5.15
C SER A 147 5.57 12.18 -4.12
N GLN A 148 4.52 11.49 -4.57
CA GLN A 148 3.81 10.51 -3.79
C GLN A 148 3.50 9.27 -4.63
N GLY A 149 3.20 8.16 -3.96
CA GLY A 149 2.79 6.93 -4.62
C GLY A 149 1.89 6.11 -3.71
N ARG A 150 1.04 5.28 -4.32
CA ARG A 150 0.09 4.45 -3.60
C ARG A 150 0.14 3.01 -4.11
N ALA A 151 0.04 2.06 -3.19
CA ALA A 151 -0.06 0.65 -3.52
C ALA A 151 -1.09 -0.04 -2.62
N TRP A 152 -1.63 -1.14 -3.12
CA TRP A 152 -2.62 -1.95 -2.42
C TRP A 152 -2.13 -3.38 -2.28
N GLY A 153 -2.52 -4.03 -1.20
CA GLY A 153 -2.30 -5.42 -0.90
C GLY A 153 -3.35 -5.91 0.08
N CYS A 154 -3.23 -7.15 0.54
CA CYS A 154 -4.07 -7.70 1.59
C CYS A 154 -3.23 -8.15 2.77
N ASP A 155 -3.86 -8.41 3.91
CA ASP A 155 -3.21 -9.05 5.05
C ASP A 155 -2.78 -10.51 4.72
N LEU A 156 -2.04 -11.12 5.63
CA LEU A 156 -1.59 -12.51 5.52
C LEU A 156 -2.13 -13.30 6.71
N SER A 157 -3.17 -14.07 6.46
CA SER A 157 -3.82 -14.94 7.42
C SER A 157 -3.26 -16.38 7.39
N ASP A 158 -3.61 -17.19 8.37
CA ASP A 158 -3.35 -18.64 8.36
C ASP A 158 -4.11 -19.36 7.23
N GLN A 159 -5.23 -18.79 6.77
CA GLN A 159 -6.00 -19.34 5.65
C GLN A 159 -5.19 -19.35 4.35
N TYR A 160 -4.36 -18.32 4.12
CA TYR A 160 -3.47 -18.32 2.96
C TYR A 160 -2.58 -19.55 2.91
N VAL A 161 -2.00 -19.93 4.06
CA VAL A 161 -1.13 -21.11 4.15
C VAL A 161 -1.93 -22.40 3.93
N ARG A 162 -3.12 -22.50 4.53
CA ARG A 162 -4.00 -23.68 4.38
C ARG A 162 -4.42 -23.88 2.92
N ILE A 163 -4.94 -22.83 2.28
CA ILE A 163 -5.38 -22.88 0.88
C ILE A 163 -4.23 -23.35 -0.02
N ASN A 164 -3.05 -22.75 0.13
CA ASN A 164 -1.91 -23.07 -0.74
C ASN A 164 -1.22 -24.41 -0.39
N ALA A 165 -1.31 -24.89 0.86
CA ALA A 165 -0.77 -26.19 1.25
C ALA A 165 -1.64 -27.35 0.76
N ASP A 166 -2.95 -27.15 0.70
CA ASP A 166 -3.90 -28.17 0.26
C ASP A 166 -4.12 -28.18 -1.28
N TYR A 167 -3.58 -27.18 -1.97
CA TYR A 167 -3.69 -27.07 -3.43
C TYR A 167 -2.69 -28.03 -4.09
N THR A 168 -3.21 -29.16 -4.60
CA THR A 168 -2.45 -30.10 -5.44
C THR A 168 -2.81 -29.85 -6.90
N THR A 169 -1.83 -29.41 -7.70
CA THR A 169 -1.93 -29.35 -9.17
C THR A 169 -1.70 -30.70 -9.79
#